data_180f8b4bf09c2cabd492376666e3cd29
#
_entry.id   180f8b4bf09c2cabd492376666e3cd29
#
_cell.length_a   1.000
_cell.length_b   1.000
_cell.length_c   1.000
_cell.angle_alpha   90.00
_cell.angle_beta   90.00
_cell.angle_gamma   90.00
#
_symmetry.space_group_name_H-M   'P 1'
#
loop_
_entity.id
_entity.type
_entity.pdbx_description
1 polymer ?
#
loop_
_entity_poly.entity_id
_entity_poly.type
_entity_poly.pdbx_seq_one_letter_code
_entity_poly.pdbx_strand_id
1 'polypeptide(L)'
;MAATKEDAQLVVQLAQLGGQMSHPKARGFIWGDSFVSDAKGFFEKYPPGTDEWDYVGGVAAWYETIGTLWKHGLLDEELLFDWLWVAGMWDRLSPILVAMRESTPALWTNFEAMAKAQAARA
;
A
#
# COMPACT_ATOMS: atom_id res chain seq x y z
N MET A 1 -24.28 0.32 -1.59
CA MET A 1 -24.64 -1.10 -1.38
C MET A 1 -23.90 -1.63 -0.15
N ALA A 2 -24.55 -2.53 0.57
CA ALA A 2 -23.93 -3.16 1.73
C ALA A 2 -22.89 -4.21 1.28
N ALA A 3 -21.90 -4.44 2.12
CA ALA A 3 -20.91 -5.49 1.90
C ALA A 3 -21.60 -6.88 1.89
N THR A 4 -21.04 -7.79 1.14
CA THR A 4 -21.52 -9.15 0.98
C THR A 4 -20.58 -10.17 1.65
N LYS A 5 -21.02 -11.43 1.70
CA LYS A 5 -20.13 -12.50 2.15
C LYS A 5 -18.94 -12.69 1.23
N GLU A 6 -19.12 -12.49 -0.07
CA GLU A 6 -18.02 -12.51 -1.05
C GLU A 6 -16.99 -11.42 -0.74
N ASP A 7 -17.43 -10.21 -0.37
CA ASP A 7 -16.53 -9.14 0.06
C ASP A 7 -15.72 -9.58 1.28
N ALA A 8 -16.38 -10.19 2.27
CA ALA A 8 -15.70 -10.67 3.47
C ALA A 8 -14.66 -11.75 3.16
N GLN A 9 -15.01 -12.69 2.27
CA GLN A 9 -14.07 -13.74 1.84
C GLN A 9 -12.87 -13.15 1.12
N LEU A 10 -13.10 -12.14 0.27
CA LEU A 10 -12.03 -11.47 -0.45
C LEU A 10 -11.09 -10.75 0.52
N VAL A 11 -11.61 -10.09 1.54
CA VAL A 11 -10.80 -9.43 2.57
C VAL A 11 -9.89 -10.45 3.26
N VAL A 12 -10.42 -11.62 3.64
CA VAL A 12 -9.62 -12.67 4.28
C VAL A 12 -8.52 -13.16 3.33
N GLN A 13 -8.85 -13.38 2.06
CA GLN A 13 -7.87 -13.83 1.06
C GLN A 13 -6.77 -12.77 0.85
N LEU A 14 -7.15 -11.50 0.78
CA LEU A 14 -6.19 -10.39 0.64
C LEU A 14 -5.30 -10.26 1.88
N ALA A 15 -5.85 -10.47 3.06
CA ALA A 15 -5.05 -10.47 4.29
C ALA A 15 -4.01 -11.59 4.27
N GLN A 16 -4.38 -12.78 3.80
CA GLN A 16 -3.46 -13.91 3.64
C GLN A 16 -2.40 -13.62 2.59
N LEU A 17 -2.79 -13.03 1.45
CA LEU A 17 -1.88 -12.62 0.40
C LEU A 17 -0.84 -11.61 0.92
N GLY A 18 -1.24 -10.73 1.83
CA GLY A 18 -0.35 -9.77 2.47
C GLY A 18 0.84 -10.45 3.16
N GLY A 19 0.61 -11.61 3.77
CA GLY A 19 1.68 -12.39 4.37
C GLY A 19 2.68 -12.96 3.37
N GLN A 20 2.27 -13.12 2.11
CA GLN A 20 3.14 -13.62 1.04
C GLN A 20 3.86 -12.49 0.31
N MET A 21 3.20 -11.36 0.08
CA MET A 21 3.74 -10.23 -0.67
C MET A 21 4.60 -9.30 0.18
N SER A 22 4.36 -9.27 1.49
CA SER A 22 4.99 -8.34 2.41
C SER A 22 5.69 -9.12 3.52
N HIS A 23 6.98 -8.84 3.74
CA HIS A 23 7.71 -9.46 4.83
C HIS A 23 7.06 -9.13 6.17
N PRO A 24 6.98 -10.08 7.14
CA PRO A 24 6.34 -9.81 8.44
C PRO A 24 6.89 -8.60 9.20
N LYS A 25 8.16 -8.25 8.98
CA LYS A 25 8.81 -7.10 9.61
C LYS A 25 8.57 -5.77 8.90
N ALA A 26 7.94 -5.78 7.72
CA ALA A 26 7.82 -4.58 6.89
C ALA A 26 7.08 -3.45 7.60
N ARG A 27 5.95 -3.74 8.23
CA ARG A 27 5.18 -2.71 8.95
C ARG A 27 5.97 -2.11 10.11
N GLY A 28 6.66 -2.94 10.86
CA GLY A 28 7.50 -2.48 11.97
C GLY A 28 8.61 -1.55 11.49
N PHE A 29 9.22 -1.87 10.36
CA PHE A 29 10.21 -1.00 9.75
C PHE A 29 9.61 0.32 9.27
N ILE A 30 8.52 0.24 8.50
CA ILE A 30 7.89 1.44 7.89
C ILE A 30 7.44 2.44 8.96
N TRP A 31 6.88 1.96 10.06
CA TRP A 31 6.38 2.80 11.15
C TRP A 31 7.42 3.01 12.27
N GLY A 32 8.63 2.49 12.08
CA GLY A 32 9.70 2.57 13.09
C GLY A 32 10.62 3.76 12.89
N ASP A 33 11.58 3.89 13.81
CA ASP A 33 12.50 5.02 13.86
C ASP A 33 13.58 4.97 12.78
N SER A 34 13.85 3.79 12.22
CA SER A 34 14.89 3.62 11.19
C SER A 34 14.39 4.01 9.79
N PHE A 35 13.09 4.23 9.63
CA PHE A 35 12.52 4.58 8.35
C PHE A 35 12.92 6.00 7.94
N VAL A 36 13.38 6.14 6.69
CA VAL A 36 13.75 7.43 6.10
C VAL A 36 12.67 7.81 5.11
N SER A 37 11.93 8.89 5.39
CA SER A 37 10.74 9.25 4.61
C SER A 37 11.03 10.06 3.35
N ASP A 38 12.20 10.69 3.23
CA ASP A 38 12.54 11.40 1.99
C ASP A 38 13.16 10.43 0.97
N ALA A 39 12.81 10.62 -0.29
CA ALA A 39 13.20 9.69 -1.35
C ALA A 39 14.73 9.56 -1.48
N LYS A 40 15.45 10.67 -1.52
CA LYS A 40 16.89 10.65 -1.69
C LYS A 40 17.58 9.91 -0.55
N GLY A 41 17.24 10.23 0.68
CA GLY A 41 17.82 9.57 1.86
C GLY A 41 17.48 8.10 1.92
N PHE A 42 16.24 7.74 1.57
CA PHE A 42 15.81 6.34 1.54
C PHE A 42 16.62 5.55 0.51
N PHE A 43 16.72 6.04 -0.72
CA PHE A 43 17.44 5.32 -1.78
C PHE A 43 18.93 5.20 -1.52
N GLU A 44 19.52 6.17 -0.83
CA GLU A 44 20.94 6.10 -0.44
C GLU A 44 21.16 5.05 0.65
N LYS A 45 20.29 5.01 1.67
CA LYS A 45 20.43 4.11 2.80
C LYS A 45 19.98 2.69 2.49
N TYR A 46 18.92 2.56 1.68
CA TYR A 46 18.26 1.29 1.36
C TYR A 46 18.12 1.10 -0.15
N PRO A 47 19.24 0.92 -0.89
CA PRO A 47 19.16 0.72 -2.34
C PRO A 47 18.53 -0.63 -2.71
N PRO A 48 18.18 -0.83 -4.01
CA PRO A 48 17.68 -2.13 -4.48
C PRO A 48 18.62 -3.26 -4.05
N GLY A 49 18.02 -4.35 -3.58
CA GLY A 49 18.76 -5.50 -3.05
C GLY A 49 18.82 -5.55 -1.54
N THR A 50 18.41 -4.49 -0.84
CA THR A 50 18.29 -4.51 0.62
C THR A 50 16.92 -5.04 1.04
N ASP A 51 16.84 -5.60 2.25
CA ASP A 51 15.57 -6.07 2.81
C ASP A 51 14.57 -4.91 2.93
N GLU A 52 15.04 -3.74 3.37
CA GLU A 52 14.21 -2.57 3.56
C GLU A 52 13.59 -2.06 2.25
N TRP A 53 14.32 -2.12 1.16
CA TRP A 53 13.78 -1.84 -0.17
C TRP A 53 12.61 -2.77 -0.48
N ASP A 54 12.81 -4.08 -0.22
CA ASP A 54 11.79 -5.10 -0.47
C ASP A 54 10.58 -4.93 0.46
N TYR A 55 10.79 -4.48 1.70
CA TYR A 55 9.67 -4.20 2.61
C TYR A 55 8.74 -3.14 2.04
N VAL A 56 9.29 -2.04 1.57
CA VAL A 56 8.48 -0.95 0.99
C VAL A 56 7.81 -1.41 -0.31
N GLY A 57 8.57 -2.06 -1.19
CA GLY A 57 8.03 -2.55 -2.46
C GLY A 57 6.94 -3.59 -2.29
N GLY A 58 7.09 -4.50 -1.33
CA GLY A 58 6.10 -5.54 -1.05
C GLY A 58 4.80 -4.97 -0.49
N VAL A 59 4.89 -4.04 0.45
CA VAL A 59 3.72 -3.36 1.00
C VAL A 59 3.01 -2.55 -0.08
N ALA A 60 3.75 -1.78 -0.88
CA ALA A 60 3.17 -0.99 -1.96
C ALA A 60 2.47 -1.86 -3.00
N ALA A 61 3.08 -3.00 -3.37
CA ALA A 61 2.48 -3.93 -4.33
C ALA A 61 1.18 -4.54 -3.81
N TRP A 62 1.11 -4.84 -2.52
CA TRP A 62 -0.09 -5.37 -1.90
C TRP A 62 -1.22 -4.33 -1.93
N TYR A 63 -0.94 -3.09 -1.53
CA TYR A 63 -1.94 -2.01 -1.60
C TYR A 63 -2.35 -1.71 -3.04
N GLU A 64 -1.41 -1.76 -4.00
CA GLU A 64 -1.74 -1.56 -5.41
C GLU A 64 -2.66 -2.66 -5.93
N THR A 65 -2.45 -3.92 -5.52
CA THR A 65 -3.32 -5.04 -5.86
C THR A 65 -4.74 -4.80 -5.35
N ILE A 66 -4.86 -4.41 -4.09
CA ILE A 66 -6.16 -4.07 -3.48
C ILE A 66 -6.80 -2.89 -4.22
N GLY A 67 -6.00 -1.88 -4.55
CA GLY A 67 -6.46 -0.70 -5.28
C GLY A 67 -7.01 -1.04 -6.66
N THR A 68 -6.41 -2.02 -7.33
CA THR A 68 -6.92 -2.51 -8.61
C THR A 68 -8.33 -3.09 -8.46
N LEU A 69 -8.54 -3.92 -7.45
CA LEU A 69 -9.86 -4.51 -7.17
C LEU A 69 -10.87 -3.43 -6.79
N TRP A 70 -10.47 -2.49 -5.95
CA TRP A 70 -11.31 -1.37 -5.55
C TRP A 70 -11.73 -0.51 -6.75
N LYS A 71 -10.78 -0.17 -7.62
CA LYS A 71 -11.03 0.65 -8.82
C LYS A 71 -12.09 0.03 -9.73
N HIS A 72 -12.08 -1.28 -9.86
CA HIS A 72 -13.02 -2.02 -10.71
C HIS A 72 -14.33 -2.38 -10.00
N GLY A 73 -14.55 -1.88 -8.79
CA GLY A 73 -15.80 -2.12 -8.07
C GLY A 73 -15.95 -3.55 -7.54
N LEU A 74 -14.84 -4.28 -7.40
CA LEU A 74 -14.87 -5.69 -6.99
C LEU A 74 -14.73 -5.88 -5.47
N LEU A 75 -14.57 -4.79 -4.73
CA LEU A 75 -14.45 -4.82 -3.28
C LEU A 75 -15.23 -3.65 -2.68
N ASP A 76 -16.09 -3.94 -1.72
CA ASP A 76 -16.92 -2.93 -1.07
C ASP A 76 -16.03 -1.86 -0.41
N GLU A 77 -16.25 -0.60 -0.76
CA GLU A 77 -15.40 0.51 -0.32
C GLU A 77 -15.51 0.76 1.18
N GLU A 78 -16.71 0.70 1.73
CA GLU A 78 -16.92 0.94 3.16
C GLU A 78 -16.20 -0.13 4.00
N LEU A 79 -16.33 -1.40 3.60
CA LEU A 79 -15.64 -2.49 4.28
C LEU A 79 -14.12 -2.33 4.15
N LEU A 80 -13.63 -1.99 2.98
CA LEU A 80 -12.21 -1.79 2.73
C LEU A 80 -11.64 -0.71 3.64
N PHE A 81 -12.31 0.44 3.72
CA PHE A 81 -11.80 1.58 4.48
C PHE A 81 -11.98 1.42 5.98
N ASP A 82 -12.90 0.56 6.41
CA ASP A 82 -12.99 0.15 7.81
C ASP A 82 -11.82 -0.78 8.19
N TRP A 83 -11.38 -1.60 7.24
CA TRP A 83 -10.30 -2.56 7.45
C TRP A 83 -8.92 -1.91 7.39
N LEU A 84 -8.66 -1.05 6.40
CA LEU A 84 -7.31 -0.53 6.12
C LEU A 84 -7.26 1.00 6.18
N TRP A 85 -6.23 1.51 6.84
CA TRP A 85 -5.90 2.94 6.80
C TRP A 85 -4.98 3.21 5.60
N VAL A 86 -5.58 3.21 4.40
CA VAL A 86 -4.87 3.37 3.14
C VAL A 86 -4.21 4.74 3.04
N ALA A 87 -4.95 5.80 3.43
CA ALA A 87 -4.44 7.17 3.37
C ALA A 87 -3.19 7.37 4.23
N GLY A 88 -3.16 6.79 5.42
CA GLY A 88 -1.99 6.90 6.30
C GLY A 88 -0.76 6.20 5.74
N MET A 89 -0.95 5.00 5.18
CA MET A 89 0.16 4.27 4.57
C MET A 89 0.67 5.00 3.33
N TRP A 90 -0.23 5.52 2.50
CA TRP A 90 0.17 6.32 1.33
C TRP A 90 0.97 7.55 1.74
N ASP A 91 0.50 8.30 2.74
CA ASP A 91 1.22 9.49 3.22
C ASP A 91 2.63 9.13 3.68
N ARG A 92 2.76 8.01 4.35
CA ARG A 92 4.06 7.56 4.87
C ARG A 92 5.04 7.19 3.75
N LEU A 93 4.56 6.50 2.71
CA LEU A 93 5.39 5.95 1.64
C LEU A 93 5.46 6.84 0.40
N SER A 94 4.56 7.80 0.23
CA SER A 94 4.40 8.53 -1.04
C SER A 94 5.66 9.25 -1.53
N PRO A 95 6.49 9.88 -0.69
CA PRO A 95 7.71 10.52 -1.20
C PRO A 95 8.62 9.53 -1.93
N ILE A 96 8.70 8.29 -1.44
CA ILE A 96 9.52 7.23 -2.04
C ILE A 96 8.83 6.69 -3.29
N LEU A 97 7.53 6.37 -3.18
CA LEU A 97 6.77 5.75 -4.27
C LEU A 97 6.60 6.66 -5.47
N VAL A 98 6.38 7.96 -5.24
CA VAL A 98 6.25 8.95 -6.31
C VAL A 98 7.59 9.12 -7.04
N ALA A 99 8.71 9.09 -6.32
CA ALA A 99 10.03 9.17 -6.93
C ALA A 99 10.31 8.00 -7.87
N MET A 100 9.75 6.82 -7.60
CA MET A 100 9.89 5.66 -8.49
C MET A 100 9.23 5.87 -9.86
N ARG A 101 8.32 6.84 -9.99
CA ARG A 101 7.62 7.13 -11.24
C ARG A 101 8.51 7.78 -12.30
N GLU A 102 9.72 8.20 -11.95
CA GLU A 102 10.66 8.73 -12.95
C GLU A 102 10.96 7.68 -14.01
N SER A 103 11.09 6.41 -13.63
CA SER A 103 11.34 5.33 -14.57
C SER A 103 10.08 4.63 -15.06
N THR A 104 9.00 4.64 -14.27
CA THR A 104 7.74 3.96 -14.60
C THR A 104 6.57 4.85 -14.16
N PRO A 105 6.09 5.75 -15.04
CA PRO A 105 5.11 6.79 -14.62
C PRO A 105 3.79 6.26 -14.05
N ALA A 106 3.37 5.06 -14.42
CA ALA A 106 2.09 4.50 -13.98
C ALA A 106 2.17 3.74 -12.65
N LEU A 107 3.35 3.67 -12.01
CA LEU A 107 3.49 2.94 -10.75
C LEU A 107 2.61 3.51 -9.64
N TRP A 108 1.94 2.64 -8.91
CA TRP A 108 1.23 2.95 -7.67
C TRP A 108 0.03 3.87 -7.85
N THR A 109 -0.52 3.99 -9.07
CA THR A 109 -1.63 4.91 -9.34
C THR A 109 -2.93 4.49 -8.65
N ASN A 110 -3.20 3.19 -8.54
CA ASN A 110 -4.40 2.71 -7.87
C ASN A 110 -4.30 2.81 -6.35
N PHE A 111 -3.12 2.58 -5.80
CA PHE A 111 -2.85 2.82 -4.37
C PHE A 111 -3.10 4.29 -4.04
N GLU A 112 -2.55 5.20 -4.82
CA GLU A 112 -2.75 6.65 -4.62
C GLU A 112 -4.21 7.05 -4.73
N ALA A 113 -4.91 6.59 -5.77
CA ALA A 113 -6.33 6.93 -5.98
C ALA A 113 -7.19 6.44 -4.82
N MET A 114 -6.93 5.23 -4.34
CA MET A 114 -7.63 4.64 -3.20
C MET A 114 -7.38 5.45 -1.92
N ALA A 115 -6.14 5.88 -1.69
CA ALA A 115 -5.77 6.69 -0.53
C ALA A 115 -6.48 8.06 -0.55
N LYS A 116 -6.52 8.70 -1.72
CA LYS A 116 -7.24 9.97 -1.88
C LYS A 116 -8.73 9.82 -1.66
N ALA A 117 -9.33 8.73 -2.13
CA ALA A 117 -10.75 8.45 -1.91
C ALA A 117 -11.06 8.30 -0.42
N GLN A 118 -10.21 7.59 0.32
CA GLN A 118 -10.39 7.45 1.78
C GLN A 118 -10.27 8.79 2.50
N ALA A 119 -9.26 9.58 2.15
CA ALA A 119 -9.05 10.90 2.76
C ALA A 119 -10.24 11.83 2.52
N ALA A 120 -10.86 11.75 1.35
CA ALA A 120 -12.00 12.59 1.00
C ALA A 120 -13.27 12.24 1.79
N ARG A 121 -13.34 11.06 2.41
CA ARG A 121 -14.48 10.62 3.21
C ARG A 121 -14.39 11.08 4.67
N ALA A 122 -13.26 11.56 5.06
CA ALA A 122 -13.01 11.92 6.46
C ALA A 122 -13.84 13.13 6.91
#